data_e422520bc819d6399902c5d9b4f96e36
#
_entry.id   e422520bc819d6399902c5d9b4f96e36
#
_cell.length_a   1.000
_cell.length_b   1.000
_cell.length_c   1.000
_cell.angle_alpha   90.00
_cell.angle_beta   90.00
_cell.angle_gamma   90.00
#
_symmetry.space_group_name_H-M   'P 1'
#
loop_
_entity.id
_entity.type
_entity.pdbx_description
1 polymer ?
#
loop_
_entity_poly.entity_id
_entity_poly.type
_entity_poly.pdbx_seq_one_letter_code
_entity_poly.pdbx_strand_id
1 'polypeptide(L)'
;MSTYENYHKTSQVYDKTRTAGGVDIIRRALAEGALPLKDQVLVDAGCGTGLYSDAFVNEVKCIEAVDLNAGMLSMAQAKMKAEEKSGRIRFHETKIDSLPLENESVDAVMLNQVLHHLPDDAAAGWPEHAKVFSEFFRVLKRGGCLIINSCSPEQLELGFWFYHLIPDAIRAIQKKTIGIDTLAKQLQNIGFSKPRQEVPLDLTLQAEAYFRSEGVLDSDWRRGDSIWSLVEEKTLVDVLETVSDLKQNGKLEPFMQQHDQARKTCGQVTFTIACKPC
;
A
#
# COMPACT_ATOMS: atom_id res chain seq x y z
N MET A 1 -8.75 6.60 9.70
CA MET A 1 -8.10 5.51 10.50
C MET A 1 -8.64 4.19 9.99
N SER A 2 -7.80 3.17 9.94
CA SER A 2 -8.26 1.81 9.66
C SER A 2 -9.41 1.45 10.61
N THR A 3 -10.42 0.78 10.09
CA THR A 3 -11.57 0.34 10.89
C THR A 3 -11.30 -0.98 11.62
N TYR A 4 -10.13 -1.60 11.38
CA TYR A 4 -9.83 -2.96 11.85
C TYR A 4 -8.41 -3.14 12.41
N GLU A 5 -7.53 -2.13 12.37
CA GLU A 5 -6.15 -2.26 12.84
C GLU A 5 -5.75 -1.21 13.87
N ASN A 6 -4.94 -1.65 14.88
CA ASN A 6 -4.36 -0.78 15.89
C ASN A 6 -2.88 -0.48 15.56
N TYR A 7 -2.65 0.53 14.74
CA TYR A 7 -1.32 0.94 14.28
C TYR A 7 -0.34 1.36 15.37
N HIS A 8 -0.78 1.69 16.60
CA HIS A 8 0.14 1.98 17.71
C HIS A 8 1.04 0.78 18.09
N LYS A 9 0.54 -0.45 17.88
CA LYS A 9 1.33 -1.67 18.15
C LYS A 9 2.07 -2.15 16.90
N THR A 10 1.47 -2.00 15.74
CA THR A 10 2.01 -2.46 14.46
C THR A 10 3.20 -1.63 14.01
N SER A 11 3.21 -0.32 14.27
CA SER A 11 4.28 0.60 13.85
C SER A 11 5.69 0.15 14.30
N GLN A 12 5.81 -0.45 15.49
CA GLN A 12 7.11 -0.86 16.06
C GLN A 12 7.80 -2.02 15.33
N VAL A 13 7.05 -2.83 14.59
CA VAL A 13 7.58 -4.01 13.87
C VAL A 13 7.39 -3.91 12.35
N TYR A 14 6.66 -2.91 11.88
CA TYR A 14 6.26 -2.75 10.48
C TYR A 14 7.46 -2.76 9.51
N ASP A 15 8.47 -1.96 9.79
CA ASP A 15 9.67 -1.83 8.94
C ASP A 15 10.58 -3.08 8.95
N LYS A 16 10.34 -4.05 9.86
CA LYS A 16 11.12 -5.29 9.90
C LYS A 16 10.68 -6.33 8.86
N THR A 17 9.42 -6.22 8.42
CA THR A 17 8.78 -7.21 7.54
C THR A 17 8.29 -6.63 6.23
N ARG A 18 8.46 -5.32 6.02
CA ARG A 18 8.02 -4.61 4.82
C ARG A 18 9.18 -3.91 4.14
N THR A 19 9.16 -3.88 2.83
CA THR A 19 10.09 -3.11 1.99
C THR A 19 9.29 -2.22 1.04
N ALA A 20 9.89 -1.11 0.61
CA ALA A 20 9.31 -0.27 -0.44
C ALA A 20 9.38 -1.02 -1.78
N GLY A 21 8.39 -1.87 -2.04
CA GLY A 21 8.33 -2.65 -3.28
C GLY A 21 7.93 -1.80 -4.47
N GLY A 22 8.55 -2.04 -5.64
CA GLY A 22 8.21 -1.35 -6.89
C GLY A 22 8.66 0.11 -6.98
N VAL A 23 9.68 0.49 -6.21
CA VAL A 23 10.30 1.83 -6.26
C VAL A 23 10.74 2.20 -7.67
N ASP A 24 11.24 1.23 -8.44
CA ASP A 24 11.62 1.41 -9.85
C ASP A 24 10.43 1.74 -10.75
N ILE A 25 9.24 1.18 -10.50
CA ILE A 25 8.01 1.50 -11.23
C ILE A 25 7.59 2.93 -10.92
N ILE A 26 7.59 3.31 -9.64
CA ILE A 26 7.27 4.68 -9.21
C ILE A 26 8.27 5.66 -9.84
N ARG A 27 9.57 5.37 -9.78
CA ARG A 27 10.62 6.22 -10.36
C ARG A 27 10.44 6.40 -11.86
N ARG A 28 10.12 5.34 -12.61
CA ARG A 28 9.82 5.46 -14.06
C ARG A 28 8.60 6.33 -14.30
N ALA A 29 7.53 6.17 -13.52
CA ALA A 29 6.33 6.99 -13.65
C ALA A 29 6.61 8.47 -13.36
N LEU A 30 7.40 8.79 -12.34
CA LEU A 30 7.84 10.16 -12.04
C LEU A 30 8.72 10.73 -13.16
N ALA A 31 9.58 9.93 -13.77
CA ALA A 31 10.48 10.37 -14.86
C ALA A 31 9.73 10.69 -16.16
N GLU A 32 8.49 10.22 -16.34
CA GLU A 32 7.61 10.58 -17.46
C GLU A 32 6.95 11.97 -17.27
N GLY A 33 7.05 12.57 -16.07
CA GLY A 33 6.50 13.87 -15.77
C GLY A 33 7.20 15.01 -16.51
N ALA A 34 6.59 16.21 -16.48
CA ALA A 34 7.10 17.39 -17.19
C ALA A 34 8.42 17.93 -16.62
N LEU A 35 8.74 17.65 -15.37
CA LEU A 35 9.95 18.11 -14.69
C LEU A 35 10.89 16.94 -14.37
N PRO A 36 12.22 17.16 -14.33
CA PRO A 36 13.16 16.20 -13.75
C PRO A 36 12.79 15.89 -12.30
N LEU A 37 13.03 14.64 -11.82
CA LEU A 37 12.69 14.23 -10.47
C LEU A 37 13.12 15.23 -9.39
N LYS A 38 14.38 15.68 -9.46
CA LYS A 38 14.96 16.64 -8.49
C LYS A 38 14.22 17.98 -8.37
N ASP A 39 13.36 18.31 -9.32
CA ASP A 39 12.58 19.54 -9.36
C ASP A 39 11.09 19.30 -9.03
N GLN A 40 10.67 18.03 -8.85
CA GLN A 40 9.29 17.65 -8.54
C GLN A 40 8.98 17.73 -7.05
N VAL A 41 7.78 18.19 -6.72
CA VAL A 41 7.15 18.05 -5.40
C VAL A 41 6.26 16.82 -5.42
N LEU A 42 6.56 15.86 -4.56
CA LEU A 42 5.87 14.55 -4.45
C LEU A 42 5.03 14.51 -3.18
N VAL A 43 3.77 14.11 -3.28
CA VAL A 43 2.95 13.75 -2.12
C VAL A 43 3.08 12.25 -1.86
N ASP A 44 3.40 11.85 -0.63
CA ASP A 44 3.27 10.47 -0.14
C ASP A 44 2.00 10.40 0.72
N ALA A 45 0.90 9.98 0.11
CA ALA A 45 -0.41 9.97 0.74
C ALA A 45 -0.63 8.65 1.50
N GLY A 46 -0.77 8.75 2.84
CA GLY A 46 -0.75 7.59 3.73
C GLY A 46 0.67 7.04 3.88
N CYS A 47 1.62 7.93 4.20
CA CYS A 47 3.05 7.61 4.22
C CYS A 47 3.45 6.59 5.31
N GLY A 48 2.60 6.35 6.32
CA GLY A 48 2.89 5.46 7.42
C GLY A 48 4.20 5.80 8.12
N THR A 49 5.10 4.84 8.25
CA THR A 49 6.45 5.00 8.82
C THR A 49 7.45 5.65 7.86
N GLY A 50 6.99 6.13 6.70
CA GLY A 50 7.83 6.82 5.71
C GLY A 50 8.68 5.89 4.84
N LEU A 51 8.28 4.64 4.65
CA LEU A 51 9.05 3.64 3.90
C LEU A 51 9.31 4.07 2.45
N TYR A 52 8.29 4.56 1.74
CA TYR A 52 8.43 5.08 0.38
C TYR A 52 9.00 6.49 0.36
N SER A 53 8.66 7.33 1.33
CA SER A 53 9.28 8.66 1.47
C SER A 53 10.81 8.57 1.57
N ASP A 54 11.34 7.63 2.38
CA ASP A 54 12.78 7.40 2.54
C ASP A 54 13.46 7.00 1.21
N ALA A 55 12.76 6.21 0.37
CA ALA A 55 13.27 5.81 -0.94
C ALA A 55 13.42 6.98 -1.93
N PHE A 56 12.61 8.05 -1.80
CA PHE A 56 12.58 9.16 -2.77
C PHE A 56 13.07 10.50 -2.24
N VAL A 57 13.24 10.69 -0.93
CA VAL A 57 13.56 11.99 -0.31
C VAL A 57 14.86 12.63 -0.83
N ASN A 58 15.77 11.83 -1.35
CA ASN A 58 17.02 12.30 -1.95
C ASN A 58 16.94 12.42 -3.48
N GLU A 59 15.85 11.99 -4.11
CA GLU A 59 15.68 12.01 -5.57
C GLU A 59 14.79 13.14 -6.06
N VAL A 60 13.84 13.60 -5.20
CA VAL A 60 12.88 14.65 -5.53
C VAL A 60 13.21 15.96 -4.82
N LYS A 61 12.58 17.06 -5.23
CA LYS A 61 12.77 18.38 -4.65
C LYS A 61 12.29 18.42 -3.19
N CYS A 62 11.08 17.93 -2.96
CA CYS A 62 10.45 17.89 -1.66
C CYS A 62 9.37 16.82 -1.62
N ILE A 63 9.17 16.20 -0.47
CA ILE A 63 8.05 15.30 -0.20
C ILE A 63 7.08 15.97 0.79
N GLU A 64 5.80 15.97 0.47
CA GLU A 64 4.69 16.26 1.38
C GLU A 64 4.15 14.92 1.89
N ALA A 65 4.62 14.47 3.03
CA ALA A 65 4.27 13.18 3.63
C ALA A 65 3.02 13.33 4.52
N VAL A 66 1.99 12.58 4.21
CA VAL A 66 0.67 12.73 4.86
C VAL A 66 0.26 11.41 5.47
N ASP A 67 -0.10 11.41 6.75
CA ASP A 67 -0.77 10.28 7.40
C ASP A 67 -1.72 10.79 8.49
N LEU A 68 -2.78 10.04 8.76
CA LEU A 68 -3.73 10.34 9.83
C LEU A 68 -3.27 9.82 11.20
N ASN A 69 -2.30 8.90 11.22
CA ASN A 69 -1.83 8.26 12.44
C ASN A 69 -0.57 8.95 12.97
N ALA A 70 -0.73 9.70 14.07
CA ALA A 70 0.38 10.40 14.74
C ALA A 70 1.55 9.47 15.13
N GLY A 71 1.27 8.21 15.51
CA GLY A 71 2.30 7.24 15.88
C GLY A 71 3.16 6.83 14.68
N MET A 72 2.53 6.61 13.52
CA MET A 72 3.24 6.34 12.26
C MET A 72 4.09 7.55 11.84
N LEU A 73 3.51 8.75 11.85
CA LEU A 73 4.23 9.98 11.52
C LEU A 73 5.42 10.24 12.45
N SER A 74 5.28 10.00 13.75
CA SER A 74 6.39 10.17 14.70
C SER A 74 7.58 9.26 14.37
N MET A 75 7.32 8.04 13.87
CA MET A 75 8.38 7.14 13.42
C MET A 75 9.03 7.62 12.12
N ALA A 76 8.23 8.09 11.16
CA ALA A 76 8.73 8.67 9.92
C ALA A 76 9.60 9.91 10.19
N GLN A 77 9.15 10.81 11.07
CA GLN A 77 9.88 12.00 11.51
C GLN A 77 11.20 11.64 12.20
N ALA A 78 11.20 10.65 13.09
CA ALA A 78 12.41 10.20 13.76
C ALA A 78 13.45 9.64 12.77
N LYS A 79 12.97 8.92 11.74
CA LYS A 79 13.80 8.34 10.67
C LYS A 79 14.41 9.42 9.77
N MET A 80 13.63 10.42 9.37
CA MET A 80 14.00 11.43 8.37
C MET A 80 14.19 12.84 8.97
N LYS A 81 14.70 12.91 10.20
CA LYS A 81 14.88 14.18 10.93
C LYS A 81 15.82 15.16 10.22
N ALA A 82 16.84 14.67 9.54
CA ALA A 82 17.80 15.51 8.81
C ALA A 82 17.13 16.11 7.54
N GLU A 83 16.33 15.31 6.85
CA GLU A 83 15.59 15.68 5.65
C GLU A 83 14.48 16.68 5.97
N GLU A 84 13.76 16.52 7.07
CA GLU A 84 12.78 17.46 7.57
C GLU A 84 13.43 18.80 7.90
N LYS A 85 14.55 18.80 8.65
CA LYS A 85 15.30 20.03 8.99
C LYS A 85 15.82 20.75 7.76
N SER A 86 16.17 20.04 6.69
CA SER A 86 16.63 20.63 5.43
C SER A 86 15.49 21.08 4.50
N GLY A 87 14.24 20.83 4.87
CA GLY A 87 13.05 21.14 4.07
C GLY A 87 12.81 20.20 2.89
N ARG A 88 13.50 19.05 2.82
CA ARG A 88 13.28 18.04 1.78
C ARG A 88 12.06 17.16 2.00
N ILE A 89 11.53 17.13 3.22
CA ILE A 89 10.27 16.47 3.57
C ILE A 89 9.51 17.35 4.55
N ARG A 90 8.19 17.38 4.45
CA ARG A 90 7.27 17.96 5.41
C ARG A 90 6.22 16.92 5.78
N PHE A 91 5.89 16.85 7.06
CA PHE A 91 4.93 15.89 7.59
C PHE A 91 3.62 16.57 7.96
N HIS A 92 2.50 15.97 7.56
CA HIS A 92 1.16 16.48 7.79
C HIS A 92 0.29 15.40 8.46
N GLU A 93 -0.15 15.66 9.69
CA GLU A 93 -1.13 14.82 10.39
C GLU A 93 -2.53 15.22 9.91
N THR A 94 -3.00 14.61 8.83
CA THR A 94 -4.32 14.90 8.25
C THR A 94 -4.84 13.72 7.43
N LYS A 95 -6.12 13.82 7.01
CA LYS A 95 -6.73 12.86 6.09
C LYS A 95 -6.23 13.09 4.65
N ILE A 96 -6.13 12.02 3.89
CA ILE A 96 -5.73 12.08 2.48
C ILE A 96 -6.84 12.62 1.55
N ASP A 97 -8.07 12.75 2.04
CA ASP A 97 -9.20 13.38 1.36
C ASP A 97 -9.31 14.90 1.61
N SER A 98 -8.35 15.49 2.36
CA SER A 98 -8.30 16.92 2.68
C SER A 98 -6.86 17.34 2.98
N LEU A 99 -6.09 17.52 1.91
CA LEU A 99 -4.67 17.86 1.99
C LEU A 99 -4.48 19.36 2.27
N PRO A 100 -3.56 19.76 3.16
CA PRO A 100 -3.26 21.16 3.45
C PRO A 100 -2.36 21.76 2.36
N LEU A 101 -2.71 21.52 1.09
CA LEU A 101 -1.96 21.93 -0.09
C LEU A 101 -2.88 22.72 -1.02
N GLU A 102 -2.31 23.69 -1.72
CA GLU A 102 -3.04 24.49 -2.69
C GLU A 102 -3.40 23.69 -3.94
N ASN A 103 -4.37 24.21 -4.71
CA ASN A 103 -4.72 23.64 -6.00
C ASN A 103 -3.50 23.70 -6.94
N GLU A 104 -3.30 22.65 -7.72
CA GLU A 104 -2.26 22.57 -8.76
C GLU A 104 -0.85 22.95 -8.23
N SER A 105 -0.51 22.46 -7.02
CA SER A 105 0.73 22.79 -6.32
C SER A 105 1.80 21.69 -6.39
N VAL A 106 1.41 20.44 -6.67
CA VAL A 106 2.33 19.29 -6.64
C VAL A 106 2.45 18.61 -8.00
N ASP A 107 3.59 17.98 -8.25
CA ASP A 107 3.91 17.38 -9.54
C ASP A 107 3.49 15.91 -9.60
N ALA A 108 3.49 15.23 -8.45
CA ALA A 108 3.05 13.84 -8.35
C ALA A 108 2.42 13.51 -6.99
N VAL A 109 1.56 12.49 -6.98
CA VAL A 109 1.01 11.88 -5.77
C VAL A 109 1.26 10.36 -5.87
N MET A 110 1.84 9.77 -4.85
CA MET A 110 1.89 8.32 -4.66
C MET A 110 1.01 7.88 -3.48
N LEU A 111 0.36 6.75 -3.64
CA LEU A 111 -0.50 6.12 -2.65
C LEU A 111 -0.18 4.63 -2.59
N ASN A 112 0.43 4.17 -1.50
CA ASN A 112 0.96 2.82 -1.38
C ASN A 112 0.24 2.03 -0.29
N GLN A 113 -0.55 1.01 -0.66
CA GLN A 113 -1.24 0.08 0.25
C GLN A 113 -2.17 0.77 1.26
N VAL A 114 -2.95 1.78 0.84
CA VAL A 114 -3.82 2.60 1.72
C VAL A 114 -5.30 2.39 1.45
N LEU A 115 -5.71 2.17 0.20
CA LEU A 115 -7.12 2.21 -0.21
C LEU A 115 -8.04 1.30 0.61
N HIS A 116 -7.59 0.11 0.97
CA HIS A 116 -8.36 -0.86 1.76
C HIS A 116 -8.61 -0.42 3.23
N HIS A 117 -7.99 0.67 3.67
CA HIS A 117 -8.24 1.26 4.99
C HIS A 117 -9.33 2.34 4.98
N LEU A 118 -9.78 2.77 3.81
CA LEU A 118 -10.90 3.70 3.71
C LEU A 118 -12.20 3.06 4.22
N PRO A 119 -13.10 3.85 4.84
CA PRO A 119 -14.38 3.35 5.36
C PRO A 119 -15.41 3.17 4.23
N ASP A 120 -15.08 2.33 3.27
CA ASP A 120 -15.78 2.16 2.01
C ASP A 120 -15.90 0.68 1.66
N ASP A 121 -16.84 0.32 0.82
CA ASP A 121 -16.99 -1.04 0.31
C ASP A 121 -17.70 -1.08 -1.07
N ALA A 122 -17.77 -2.27 -1.64
CA ALA A 122 -18.43 -2.48 -2.92
C ALA A 122 -19.94 -2.15 -2.91
N ALA A 123 -20.62 -2.32 -1.77
CA ALA A 123 -22.05 -2.05 -1.64
C ALA A 123 -22.34 -0.54 -1.62
N ALA A 124 -21.43 0.25 -1.04
CA ALA A 124 -21.51 1.71 -1.04
C ALA A 124 -21.14 2.35 -2.38
N GLY A 125 -20.46 1.63 -3.30
CA GLY A 125 -20.04 2.15 -4.60
C GLY A 125 -18.82 3.08 -4.54
N TRP A 126 -18.04 3.02 -3.47
CA TRP A 126 -16.73 3.66 -3.31
C TRP A 126 -16.74 5.21 -3.23
N PRO A 127 -17.67 5.86 -2.50
CA PRO A 127 -17.72 7.32 -2.41
C PRO A 127 -16.50 7.94 -1.71
N GLU A 128 -15.91 7.26 -0.71
CA GLU A 128 -14.74 7.77 -0.01
C GLU A 128 -13.49 7.69 -0.89
N HIS A 129 -13.36 6.65 -1.72
CA HIS A 129 -12.32 6.58 -2.76
C HIS A 129 -12.45 7.75 -3.74
N ALA A 130 -13.67 8.05 -4.19
CA ALA A 130 -13.91 9.17 -5.11
C ALA A 130 -13.51 10.53 -4.50
N LYS A 131 -13.75 10.75 -3.20
CA LYS A 131 -13.31 11.96 -2.48
C LYS A 131 -11.78 12.07 -2.49
N VAL A 132 -11.09 10.99 -2.13
CA VAL A 132 -9.61 10.94 -2.12
C VAL A 132 -9.05 11.23 -3.51
N PHE A 133 -9.57 10.61 -4.55
CA PHE A 133 -9.08 10.84 -5.91
C PHE A 133 -9.40 12.26 -6.42
N SER A 134 -10.53 12.82 -6.02
CA SER A 134 -10.87 14.23 -6.34
C SER A 134 -9.91 15.20 -5.66
N GLU A 135 -9.50 14.91 -4.43
CA GLU A 135 -8.51 15.72 -3.71
C GLU A 135 -7.12 15.62 -4.37
N PHE A 136 -6.71 14.43 -4.79
CA PHE A 136 -5.46 14.27 -5.53
C PHE A 136 -5.51 14.99 -6.88
N PHE A 137 -6.64 14.95 -7.58
CA PHE A 137 -6.83 15.71 -8.82
C PHE A 137 -6.75 17.22 -8.58
N ARG A 138 -7.28 17.72 -7.47
CA ARG A 138 -7.23 19.12 -7.08
C ARG A 138 -5.79 19.63 -6.90
N VAL A 139 -4.98 18.89 -6.11
CA VAL A 139 -3.61 19.32 -5.75
C VAL A 139 -2.60 19.11 -6.88
N LEU A 140 -2.82 18.12 -7.76
CA LEU A 140 -1.94 17.87 -8.89
C LEU A 140 -1.98 19.03 -9.90
N LYS A 141 -0.80 19.46 -10.35
CA LYS A 141 -0.64 20.33 -11.50
C LYS A 141 -1.14 19.63 -12.76
N ARG A 142 -1.43 20.40 -13.80
CA ARG A 142 -1.67 19.86 -15.14
C ARG A 142 -0.44 19.10 -15.62
N GLY A 143 -0.63 17.93 -16.19
CA GLY A 143 0.45 17.00 -16.53
C GLY A 143 1.02 16.22 -15.33
N GLY A 144 0.56 16.50 -14.11
CA GLY A 144 0.99 15.79 -12.90
C GLY A 144 0.49 14.34 -12.85
N CYS A 145 1.20 13.48 -12.13
CA CYS A 145 1.01 12.03 -12.11
C CYS A 145 0.46 11.53 -10.78
N LEU A 146 -0.53 10.65 -10.84
CA LEU A 146 -1.03 9.85 -9.71
C LEU A 146 -0.56 8.40 -9.87
N ILE A 147 0.08 7.86 -8.84
CA ILE A 147 0.61 6.49 -8.79
C ILE A 147 -0.03 5.77 -7.60
N ILE A 148 -0.83 4.75 -7.86
CA ILE A 148 -1.51 3.96 -6.84
C ILE A 148 -0.95 2.54 -6.86
N ASN A 149 -0.38 2.11 -5.74
CA ASN A 149 0.04 0.73 -5.50
C ASN A 149 -0.98 0.06 -4.58
N SER A 150 -1.74 -0.88 -5.10
CA SER A 150 -2.78 -1.59 -4.36
C SER A 150 -2.91 -3.05 -4.78
N CYS A 151 -3.45 -3.89 -3.90
CA CYS A 151 -3.89 -5.24 -4.28
C CYS A 151 -5.26 -5.16 -4.97
N SER A 152 -5.54 -6.09 -5.88
CA SER A 152 -6.90 -6.37 -6.34
C SER A 152 -7.56 -7.46 -5.49
N PRO A 153 -8.90 -7.62 -5.53
CA PRO A 153 -9.57 -8.76 -4.89
C PRO A 153 -9.01 -10.12 -5.33
N GLU A 154 -8.66 -10.28 -6.61
CA GLU A 154 -8.04 -11.49 -7.16
C GLU A 154 -6.62 -11.70 -6.60
N GLN A 155 -5.82 -10.65 -6.52
CA GLN A 155 -4.47 -10.71 -5.95
C GLN A 155 -4.49 -11.06 -4.46
N LEU A 156 -5.49 -10.61 -3.69
CA LEU A 156 -5.68 -11.03 -2.31
C LEU A 156 -6.03 -12.52 -2.20
N GLU A 157 -6.77 -13.06 -3.15
CA GLU A 157 -7.14 -14.48 -3.15
C GLU A 157 -5.98 -15.38 -3.57
N LEU A 158 -5.22 -15.00 -4.59
CA LEU A 158 -4.29 -15.87 -5.29
C LEU A 158 -2.81 -15.50 -5.09
N GLY A 159 -2.51 -14.26 -4.72
CA GLY A 159 -1.16 -13.70 -4.68
C GLY A 159 -0.37 -14.01 -3.41
N PHE A 160 -1.00 -14.63 -2.41
CA PHE A 160 -0.37 -14.86 -1.10
C PHE A 160 -0.65 -16.28 -0.60
N TRP A 161 0.37 -17.12 -0.55
CA TRP A 161 0.23 -18.52 -0.16
C TRP A 161 -0.40 -18.68 1.24
N PHE A 162 -0.08 -17.82 2.20
CA PHE A 162 -0.56 -17.91 3.58
C PHE A 162 -2.01 -17.43 3.77
N TYR A 163 -2.58 -16.70 2.81
CA TYR A 163 -3.98 -16.30 2.86
C TYR A 163 -4.94 -17.48 2.66
N HIS A 164 -4.48 -18.56 2.06
CA HIS A 164 -5.24 -19.82 2.01
C HIS A 164 -5.51 -20.43 3.39
N LEU A 165 -4.75 -20.02 4.41
CA LEU A 165 -4.97 -20.42 5.81
C LEU A 165 -6.09 -19.62 6.50
N ILE A 166 -6.44 -18.43 5.98
CA ILE A 166 -7.37 -17.48 6.60
C ILE A 166 -8.45 -16.98 5.60
N PRO A 167 -9.18 -17.88 4.93
CA PRO A 167 -10.07 -17.53 3.82
C PRO A 167 -11.21 -16.59 4.24
N ASP A 168 -11.69 -16.64 5.48
CA ASP A 168 -12.75 -15.74 5.97
C ASP A 168 -12.26 -14.31 6.10
N ALA A 169 -11.05 -14.09 6.59
CA ALA A 169 -10.42 -12.79 6.66
C ALA A 169 -10.21 -12.20 5.24
N ILE A 170 -9.82 -13.07 4.29
CA ILE A 170 -9.66 -12.65 2.88
C ILE A 170 -11.00 -12.24 2.27
N ARG A 171 -12.07 -13.01 2.47
CA ARG A 171 -13.42 -12.62 2.02
C ARG A 171 -13.89 -11.29 2.65
N ALA A 172 -13.53 -11.03 3.88
CA ALA A 172 -13.87 -9.78 4.54
C ALA A 172 -13.13 -8.57 3.94
N ILE A 173 -11.82 -8.68 3.69
CA ILE A 173 -11.04 -7.58 3.11
C ILE A 173 -11.34 -7.38 1.63
N GLN A 174 -11.65 -8.43 0.87
CA GLN A 174 -12.04 -8.31 -0.54
C GLN A 174 -13.26 -7.39 -0.73
N LYS A 175 -14.22 -7.38 0.20
CA LYS A 175 -15.39 -6.47 0.17
C LYS A 175 -14.99 -5.00 0.29
N LYS A 176 -13.84 -4.72 0.92
CA LYS A 176 -13.27 -3.38 1.13
C LYS A 176 -12.17 -3.05 0.12
N THR A 177 -11.91 -3.92 -0.83
CA THR A 177 -10.86 -3.74 -1.83
C THR A 177 -11.48 -3.41 -3.16
N ILE A 178 -11.21 -2.21 -3.66
CA ILE A 178 -11.70 -1.78 -4.98
C ILE A 178 -11.01 -2.57 -6.09
N GLY A 179 -11.81 -3.11 -7.03
CA GLY A 179 -11.26 -3.79 -8.21
C GLY A 179 -10.58 -2.81 -9.17
N ILE A 180 -9.53 -3.27 -9.85
CA ILE A 180 -8.68 -2.44 -10.72
C ILE A 180 -9.47 -1.73 -11.82
N ASP A 181 -10.43 -2.39 -12.46
CA ASP A 181 -11.28 -1.78 -13.50
C ASP A 181 -12.20 -0.70 -12.92
N THR A 182 -12.73 -0.90 -11.71
CA THR A 182 -13.58 0.08 -11.02
C THR A 182 -12.74 1.29 -10.61
N LEU A 183 -11.53 1.07 -10.08
CA LEU A 183 -10.56 2.12 -9.80
C LEU A 183 -10.25 2.95 -11.05
N ALA A 184 -9.94 2.28 -12.16
CA ALA A 184 -9.64 2.96 -13.42
C ALA A 184 -10.81 3.81 -13.92
N LYS A 185 -12.05 3.28 -13.83
CA LYS A 185 -13.27 4.03 -14.19
C LYS A 185 -13.49 5.24 -13.29
N GLN A 186 -13.30 5.10 -11.97
CA GLN A 186 -13.44 6.25 -11.07
C GLN A 186 -12.43 7.35 -11.38
N LEU A 187 -11.16 7.01 -11.61
CA LEU A 187 -10.15 8.00 -11.99
C LEU A 187 -10.54 8.74 -13.28
N GLN A 188 -11.00 8.01 -14.30
CA GLN A 188 -11.45 8.64 -15.56
C GLN A 188 -12.68 9.54 -15.36
N ASN A 189 -13.64 9.15 -14.52
CA ASN A 189 -14.83 9.96 -14.22
C ASN A 189 -14.48 11.27 -13.50
N ILE A 190 -13.40 11.32 -12.75
CA ILE A 190 -12.89 12.53 -12.08
C ILE A 190 -12.16 13.44 -13.09
N GLY A 191 -11.64 12.89 -14.17
CA GLY A 191 -10.95 13.64 -15.21
C GLY A 191 -9.50 13.23 -15.45
N PHE A 192 -8.99 12.22 -14.78
CA PHE A 192 -7.68 11.65 -15.08
C PHE A 192 -7.65 11.02 -16.48
N SER A 193 -6.49 10.97 -17.09
CA SER A 193 -6.24 10.19 -18.30
C SER A 193 -6.60 8.71 -18.08
N LYS A 194 -6.78 7.95 -19.16
CA LYS A 194 -6.93 6.49 -19.06
C LYS A 194 -5.72 5.91 -18.33
N PRO A 195 -5.92 5.26 -17.16
CA PRO A 195 -4.83 4.70 -16.39
C PRO A 195 -4.11 3.58 -17.15
N ARG A 196 -2.79 3.50 -17.00
CA ARG A 196 -2.02 2.29 -17.30
C ARG A 196 -1.83 1.46 -16.03
N GLN A 197 -1.69 0.18 -16.19
CA GLN A 197 -1.53 -0.77 -15.10
C GLN A 197 -0.24 -1.55 -15.30
N GLU A 198 0.49 -1.77 -14.22
CA GLU A 198 1.72 -2.56 -14.21
C GLU A 198 1.69 -3.52 -13.02
N VAL A 199 1.84 -4.83 -13.29
CA VAL A 199 1.85 -5.89 -12.29
C VAL A 199 3.26 -6.47 -12.20
N PRO A 200 4.02 -6.17 -11.14
CA PRO A 200 5.35 -6.74 -10.94
C PRO A 200 5.23 -8.19 -10.41
N LEU A 201 5.43 -9.17 -11.26
CA LEU A 201 5.26 -10.60 -10.93
C LEU A 201 6.33 -11.12 -9.94
N ASP A 202 7.51 -10.50 -9.95
CA ASP A 202 8.63 -10.90 -9.09
C ASP A 202 8.61 -10.21 -7.72
N LEU A 203 7.73 -9.22 -7.54
CA LEU A 203 7.65 -8.48 -6.28
C LEU A 203 6.85 -9.26 -5.24
N THR A 204 7.41 -9.34 -4.02
CA THR A 204 6.70 -9.79 -2.82
C THR A 204 6.72 -8.67 -1.76
N LEU A 205 5.56 -8.37 -1.17
CA LEU A 205 5.43 -7.26 -0.21
C LEU A 205 6.26 -7.44 1.07
N GLN A 206 6.50 -8.72 1.47
CA GLN A 206 7.33 -9.06 2.62
C GLN A 206 8.76 -9.43 2.23
N ALA A 207 9.18 -9.23 0.97
CA ALA A 207 10.48 -9.63 0.46
C ALA A 207 10.87 -11.08 0.88
N GLU A 208 12.06 -11.30 1.42
CA GLU A 208 12.52 -12.64 1.84
C GLU A 208 11.66 -13.27 2.95
N ALA A 209 11.04 -12.45 3.81
CA ALA A 209 10.17 -12.93 4.87
C ALA A 209 8.90 -13.64 4.32
N TYR A 210 8.50 -13.35 3.09
CA TYR A 210 7.41 -14.01 2.39
C TYR A 210 7.66 -15.53 2.22
N PHE A 211 8.90 -15.90 1.94
CA PHE A 211 9.29 -17.30 1.68
C PHE A 211 9.64 -18.09 2.95
N ARG A 212 9.48 -17.50 4.12
CA ARG A 212 9.67 -18.19 5.40
C ARG A 212 8.36 -18.88 5.78
N SER A 213 8.18 -20.13 5.39
CA SER A 213 6.92 -20.88 5.61
C SER A 213 6.51 -20.94 7.08
N GLU A 214 7.48 -21.04 8.00
CA GLU A 214 7.26 -21.01 9.46
C GLU A 214 6.91 -19.61 10.00
N GLY A 215 7.01 -18.56 9.18
CA GLY A 215 6.67 -17.18 9.56
C GLY A 215 5.26 -17.06 10.16
N VAL A 216 4.31 -17.85 9.67
CA VAL A 216 2.94 -17.87 10.21
C VAL A 216 2.89 -18.19 11.71
N LEU A 217 3.82 -18.95 12.24
CA LEU A 217 3.91 -19.27 13.68
C LEU A 217 4.46 -18.11 14.53
N ASP A 218 5.12 -17.15 13.89
CA ASP A 218 5.72 -15.98 14.53
C ASP A 218 4.72 -14.83 14.60
N SER A 219 4.40 -14.37 15.81
CA SER A 219 3.45 -13.27 16.03
C SER A 219 3.94 -11.93 15.44
N ASP A 220 5.26 -11.69 15.40
CA ASP A 220 5.83 -10.47 14.83
C ASP A 220 5.70 -10.47 13.31
N TRP A 221 5.90 -11.64 12.68
CA TRP A 221 5.69 -11.81 11.25
C TRP A 221 4.22 -11.54 10.86
N ARG A 222 3.24 -12.10 11.61
CA ARG A 222 1.82 -11.83 11.37
C ARG A 222 1.45 -10.37 11.57
N ARG A 223 2.01 -9.69 12.57
CA ARG A 223 1.78 -8.26 12.83
C ARG A 223 2.27 -7.35 11.69
N GLY A 224 3.20 -7.82 10.87
CA GLY A 224 3.62 -7.11 9.66
C GLY A 224 2.57 -7.06 8.54
N ASP A 225 1.45 -7.77 8.69
CA ASP A 225 0.37 -7.80 7.71
C ASP A 225 -0.99 -7.58 8.40
N SER A 226 -1.64 -6.45 8.08
CA SER A 226 -2.88 -6.00 8.72
C SER A 226 -4.05 -6.96 8.60
N ILE A 227 -4.06 -7.83 7.60
CA ILE A 227 -5.16 -8.78 7.36
C ILE A 227 -5.25 -9.81 8.48
N TRP A 228 -4.13 -10.15 9.13
CA TRP A 228 -4.16 -11.05 10.28
C TRP A 228 -4.96 -10.49 11.47
N SER A 229 -5.15 -9.17 11.56
CA SER A 229 -6.00 -8.57 12.60
C SER A 229 -7.50 -8.82 12.39
N LEU A 230 -7.91 -9.29 11.21
CA LEU A 230 -9.28 -9.71 10.90
C LEU A 230 -9.56 -11.17 11.30
N VAL A 231 -8.54 -11.92 11.69
CA VAL A 231 -8.69 -13.32 12.08
C VAL A 231 -9.16 -13.40 13.52
N GLU A 232 -10.31 -14.05 13.74
CA GLU A 232 -10.83 -14.29 15.09
C GLU A 232 -9.87 -15.17 15.89
N GLU A 233 -9.77 -14.94 17.20
CA GLU A 233 -8.83 -15.61 18.09
C GLU A 233 -8.94 -17.15 18.02
N LYS A 234 -10.18 -17.68 17.99
CA LYS A 234 -10.42 -19.11 17.85
C LYS A 234 -9.87 -19.65 16.52
N THR A 235 -10.17 -18.97 15.42
CA THR A 235 -9.67 -19.33 14.08
C THR A 235 -8.15 -19.27 14.04
N LEU A 236 -7.53 -18.30 14.70
CA LEU A 236 -6.07 -18.21 14.77
C LEU A 236 -5.46 -19.41 15.46
N VAL A 237 -6.06 -19.92 16.56
CA VAL A 237 -5.59 -21.14 17.23
C VAL A 237 -5.63 -22.33 16.26
N ASP A 238 -6.76 -22.55 15.58
CA ASP A 238 -6.91 -23.64 14.62
C ASP A 238 -5.89 -23.55 13.46
N VAL A 239 -5.62 -22.34 12.97
CA VAL A 239 -4.60 -22.08 11.93
C VAL A 239 -3.20 -22.44 12.44
N LEU A 240 -2.83 -22.00 13.65
CA LEU A 240 -1.51 -22.27 14.22
C LEU A 240 -1.30 -23.78 14.49
N GLU A 241 -2.33 -24.49 14.93
CA GLU A 241 -2.31 -25.96 15.05
C GLU A 241 -2.10 -26.61 13.68
N THR A 242 -2.88 -26.20 12.66
CA THR A 242 -2.74 -26.70 11.29
C THR A 242 -1.33 -26.51 10.74
N VAL A 243 -0.76 -25.31 10.91
CA VAL A 243 0.60 -25.00 10.43
C VAL A 243 1.66 -25.82 11.20
N SER A 244 1.46 -26.00 12.51
CA SER A 244 2.34 -26.83 13.34
C SER A 244 2.33 -28.31 12.89
N ASP A 245 1.14 -28.85 12.58
CA ASP A 245 0.99 -30.20 12.06
C ASP A 245 1.63 -30.37 10.68
N LEU A 246 1.42 -29.40 9.77
CA LEU A 246 2.07 -29.39 8.46
C LEU A 246 3.60 -29.37 8.61
N LYS A 247 4.12 -28.57 9.54
CA LYS A 247 5.56 -28.50 9.83
C LYS A 247 6.09 -29.84 10.35
N GLN A 248 5.45 -30.44 11.36
CA GLN A 248 5.86 -31.71 11.96
C GLN A 248 5.87 -32.86 10.94
N ASN A 249 4.94 -32.83 9.98
CA ASN A 249 4.83 -33.83 8.91
C ASN A 249 5.67 -33.50 7.66
N GLY A 250 6.50 -32.45 7.68
CA GLY A 250 7.33 -32.04 6.54
C GLY A 250 6.53 -31.54 5.32
N LYS A 251 5.27 -31.12 5.52
CA LYS A 251 4.33 -30.70 4.46
C LYS A 251 4.16 -29.18 4.35
N LEU A 252 4.74 -28.40 5.27
CA LEU A 252 4.54 -26.95 5.29
C LEU A 252 5.17 -26.26 4.07
N GLU A 253 6.40 -26.62 3.73
CA GLU A 253 7.08 -26.11 2.55
C GLU A 253 6.37 -26.51 1.22
N PRO A 254 5.97 -27.78 1.03
CA PRO A 254 5.12 -28.15 -0.11
C PRO A 254 3.79 -27.39 -0.17
N PHE A 255 3.14 -27.13 0.96
CA PHE A 255 1.91 -26.31 1.03
C PHE A 255 2.19 -24.89 0.53
N MET A 256 3.21 -24.22 1.05
CA MET A 256 3.61 -22.89 0.58
C MET A 256 3.88 -22.90 -0.93
N GLN A 257 4.70 -23.83 -1.44
CA GLN A 257 5.05 -23.92 -2.85
C GLN A 257 3.82 -24.14 -3.74
N GLN A 258 2.88 -24.98 -3.32
CA GLN A 258 1.64 -25.23 -4.05
C GLN A 258 0.79 -23.95 -4.17
N HIS A 259 0.62 -23.23 -3.07
CA HIS A 259 -0.24 -22.03 -3.02
C HIS A 259 0.46 -20.76 -3.52
N ASP A 260 1.79 -20.76 -3.71
CA ASP A 260 2.53 -19.65 -4.33
C ASP A 260 2.51 -19.67 -5.86
N GLN A 261 2.03 -20.73 -6.51
CA GLN A 261 2.10 -20.82 -7.98
C GLN A 261 1.32 -19.71 -8.69
N ALA A 262 0.10 -19.40 -8.19
CA ALA A 262 -0.76 -18.39 -8.80
C ALA A 262 -0.15 -16.98 -8.75
N ARG A 263 0.59 -16.64 -7.69
CA ARG A 263 1.30 -15.35 -7.60
C ARG A 263 2.20 -15.08 -8.81
N LYS A 264 2.85 -16.09 -9.36
CA LYS A 264 3.77 -15.95 -10.50
C LYS A 264 3.07 -15.44 -11.77
N THR A 265 1.76 -15.48 -11.82
CA THR A 265 0.96 -15.02 -12.95
C THR A 265 0.07 -13.82 -12.62
N CYS A 266 -0.49 -13.74 -11.39
CA CYS A 266 -1.35 -12.63 -10.99
C CYS A 266 -0.60 -11.52 -10.21
N GLY A 267 0.61 -11.78 -9.71
CA GLY A 267 1.33 -10.87 -8.83
C GLY A 267 0.65 -10.66 -7.48
N GLN A 268 1.22 -9.82 -6.63
CA GLN A 268 0.62 -9.43 -5.35
C GLN A 268 -0.04 -8.06 -5.40
N VAL A 269 0.45 -7.19 -6.27
CA VAL A 269 0.02 -5.79 -6.36
C VAL A 269 -0.07 -5.33 -7.80
N THR A 270 -0.85 -4.28 -8.01
CA THR A 270 -0.96 -3.56 -9.27
C THR A 270 -0.61 -2.09 -9.04
N PHE A 271 0.29 -1.55 -9.84
CA PHE A 271 0.52 -0.12 -9.95
C PHE A 271 -0.43 0.45 -11.00
N THR A 272 -1.33 1.32 -10.57
CA THR A 272 -2.25 2.07 -11.45
C THR A 272 -1.73 3.49 -11.57
N ILE A 273 -1.38 3.92 -12.78
CA ILE A 273 -0.73 5.20 -13.05
C ILE A 273 -1.62 6.01 -13.99
N ALA A 274 -1.99 7.22 -13.59
CA ALA A 274 -2.83 8.14 -14.35
C ALA A 274 -2.30 9.57 -14.24
N CYS A 275 -2.50 10.39 -15.28
CA CYS A 275 -2.08 11.79 -15.28
C CYS A 275 -3.29 12.71 -15.28
N LYS A 276 -3.16 13.88 -14.63
CA LYS A 276 -4.07 14.99 -14.84
C LYS A 276 -3.77 15.60 -16.22
N PRO A 277 -4.74 15.70 -17.13
CA PRO A 277 -4.52 16.27 -18.46
C PRO A 277 -3.94 17.70 -18.40
N CYS A 278 -3.17 18.06 -19.43
CA CYS A 278 -2.61 19.41 -19.60
C CYS A 278 -3.66 20.48 -19.86
#